data_7bbd274ab36c18cf25f6c7e64caf5e22
#
_entry.id   7bbd274ab36c18cf25f6c7e64caf5e22
#
_cell.length_a   1.000
_cell.length_b   1.000
_cell.length_c   1.000
_cell.angle_alpha   90.00
_cell.angle_beta   90.00
_cell.angle_gamma   90.00
#
_symmetry.space_group_name_H-M   'P 1'
#
loop_
_entity.id
_entity.type
_entity.pdbx_description
1 polymer ?
#
loop_
_entity_poly.entity_id
_entity_poly.type
_entity_poly.pdbx_seq_one_letter_code
_entity_poly.pdbx_strand_id
1 'polypeptide(L)'
;MLPIGAAAWQGFAQTCPRAILQAMPRDATDAVLPSHQRASGRFVLGFAVGRDGRGTVLRHLDQQAPLRVLFPDPEPGDPILGAILNCAGGLAGGDALDQAARLGPGTRVTLSSAAAEKVYRSLGPETRVATRLALGAGAVLEWIPQETILFDAARFCRSTTVELGEAATLLAAETLVFGRAARGERLRRGFVLDRWHLRDAAGALLWADALELGGDIEAALDAPFGFDGAEALGTVLLAAPEAGARLAMLRALPAPAPGAATLPRPGLLLARWLGPASAV
;
A
#
# COMPACT_ATOMS: atom_id res chain seq x y z
N MET A 1 -4.66 3.47 32.32
CA MET A 1 -3.79 2.42 31.77
C MET A 1 -4.69 1.25 31.38
N LEU A 2 -5.26 1.24 30.17
CA LEU A 2 -6.10 0.16 29.69
C LEU A 2 -5.23 -0.83 28.90
N PRO A 3 -5.31 -2.13 29.15
CA PRO A 3 -4.51 -3.11 28.41
C PRO A 3 -5.03 -3.19 26.97
N ILE A 4 -4.12 -3.03 26.03
CA ILE A 4 -4.39 -3.22 24.60
C ILE A 4 -4.56 -4.73 24.39
N GLY A 5 -5.80 -5.21 24.49
CA GLY A 5 -6.11 -6.61 24.31
C GLY A 5 -5.89 -7.07 22.87
N ALA A 6 -5.15 -8.15 22.69
CA ALA A 6 -4.92 -8.85 21.44
C ALA A 6 -6.22 -9.34 20.74
N ALA A 7 -7.36 -9.26 21.40
CA ALA A 7 -8.64 -9.77 20.91
C ALA A 7 -9.32 -8.92 19.82
N ALA A 8 -8.94 -7.65 19.64
CA ALA A 8 -9.58 -6.78 18.64
C ALA A 8 -9.14 -7.03 17.19
N TRP A 9 -8.19 -7.91 16.96
CA TRP A 9 -7.59 -8.15 15.65
C TRP A 9 -7.96 -9.48 14.98
N GLN A 10 -8.71 -10.35 15.63
CA GLN A 10 -8.99 -11.72 15.13
C GLN A 10 -10.07 -11.79 14.03
N GLY A 11 -10.75 -10.71 13.69
CA GLY A 11 -11.92 -10.75 12.79
C GLY A 11 -11.66 -10.47 11.30
N PHE A 12 -10.48 -10.03 10.86
CA PHE A 12 -10.27 -9.47 9.52
C PHE A 12 -9.39 -10.30 8.56
N ALA A 13 -9.08 -11.53 8.88
CA ALA A 13 -8.25 -12.40 8.02
C ALA A 13 -8.97 -13.02 6.81
N GLN A 14 -10.23 -12.67 6.56
CA GLN A 14 -11.00 -13.24 5.47
C GLN A 14 -11.66 -12.14 4.65
N THR A 15 -11.19 -11.94 3.42
CA THR A 15 -11.99 -11.81 2.20
C THR A 15 -11.18 -11.32 1.02
N CYS A 16 -10.38 -12.20 0.43
CA CYS A 16 -10.36 -12.24 -1.02
C CYS A 16 -11.64 -13.02 -1.42
N PRO A 17 -12.57 -12.49 -2.22
CA PRO A 17 -13.79 -13.22 -2.52
C PRO A 17 -13.47 -14.51 -3.26
N ARG A 18 -13.75 -15.65 -2.65
CA ARG A 18 -13.64 -16.99 -3.26
C ARG A 18 -14.55 -17.18 -4.48
N ALA A 19 -15.46 -16.25 -4.75
CA ALA A 19 -16.52 -16.37 -5.73
C ALA A 19 -16.09 -16.13 -7.20
N ILE A 20 -14.92 -15.54 -7.47
CA ILE A 20 -14.44 -15.33 -8.87
C ILE A 20 -13.58 -16.50 -9.37
N LEU A 21 -13.24 -17.46 -8.53
CA LEU A 21 -12.38 -18.61 -8.88
C LEU A 21 -13.08 -19.74 -9.63
N GLN A 22 -14.38 -19.62 -9.96
CA GLN A 22 -15.14 -20.72 -10.57
C GLN A 22 -15.24 -20.70 -12.11
N ALA A 23 -14.60 -19.78 -12.81
CA ALA A 23 -14.75 -19.60 -14.26
C ALA A 23 -13.50 -19.89 -15.11
N MET A 24 -12.50 -20.63 -14.60
CA MET A 24 -11.39 -21.09 -15.46
C MET A 24 -11.40 -22.61 -15.63
N PRO A 25 -11.24 -23.14 -16.87
CA PRO A 25 -11.18 -24.57 -17.11
C PRO A 25 -10.02 -25.20 -16.33
N ARG A 26 -10.32 -26.24 -15.58
CA ARG A 26 -9.32 -27.07 -14.91
C ARG A 26 -8.87 -28.14 -15.91
N ASP A 27 -7.90 -27.80 -16.73
CA ASP A 27 -7.10 -28.76 -17.44
C ASP A 27 -5.62 -28.48 -17.17
N ALA A 28 -5.12 -29.08 -16.14
CA ALA A 28 -3.70 -29.40 -15.99
C ALA A 28 -3.59 -30.44 -14.87
N THR A 29 -3.06 -31.59 -15.22
CA THR A 29 -2.55 -32.63 -14.34
C THR A 29 -2.12 -32.11 -12.99
N ASP A 30 -2.67 -32.63 -11.89
CA ASP A 30 -2.26 -32.43 -10.50
C ASP A 30 -0.81 -32.91 -10.29
N ALA A 31 0.15 -32.18 -10.82
CA ALA A 31 1.51 -32.27 -10.35
C ALA A 31 1.52 -31.63 -8.97
N VAL A 32 1.66 -32.44 -7.92
CA VAL A 32 1.96 -31.97 -6.56
C VAL A 32 3.27 -31.17 -6.66
N LEU A 33 3.16 -29.86 -6.85
CA LEU A 33 4.31 -28.97 -6.81
C LEU A 33 4.92 -29.09 -5.42
N PRO A 34 6.25 -29.26 -5.28
CA PRO A 34 6.90 -29.30 -3.99
C PRO A 34 6.47 -28.07 -3.20
N SER A 35 6.11 -28.27 -1.93
CA SER A 35 5.71 -27.17 -1.04
C SER A 35 6.95 -26.28 -0.82
N HIS A 36 7.12 -25.27 -1.67
CA HIS A 36 8.16 -24.28 -1.49
C HIS A 36 7.90 -23.53 -0.19
N GLN A 37 8.96 -23.30 0.58
CA GLN A 37 8.89 -22.44 1.75
C GLN A 37 8.39 -21.05 1.33
N ARG A 38 7.30 -20.60 1.96
CA ARG A 38 6.68 -19.30 1.69
C ARG A 38 7.04 -18.34 2.81
N ALA A 39 7.31 -17.09 2.44
CA ALA A 39 7.54 -16.04 3.41
C ALA A 39 6.22 -15.59 4.01
N SER A 40 6.20 -15.45 5.34
CA SER A 40 5.09 -14.84 6.08
C SER A 40 5.67 -13.80 7.02
N GLY A 41 5.70 -12.54 6.53
CA GLY A 41 6.26 -11.41 7.25
C GLY A 41 5.20 -10.58 7.94
N ARG A 42 5.55 -10.00 9.09
CA ARG A 42 4.65 -9.13 9.83
C ARG A 42 5.39 -7.99 10.51
N PHE A 43 4.74 -6.84 10.61
CA PHE A 43 5.04 -5.87 11.65
C PHE A 43 3.77 -5.26 12.26
N VAL A 44 3.87 -4.90 13.53
CA VAL A 44 2.87 -4.09 14.26
C VAL A 44 3.59 -2.97 14.98
N LEU A 45 3.23 -1.73 14.65
CA LEU A 45 3.80 -0.52 15.22
C LEU A 45 2.77 0.21 16.06
N GLY A 46 3.20 0.78 17.17
CA GLY A 46 2.38 1.67 17.98
C GLY A 46 3.15 2.93 18.38
N PHE A 47 2.55 4.08 18.12
CA PHE A 47 3.15 5.38 18.41
C PHE A 47 2.29 6.17 19.39
N ALA A 48 2.92 6.97 20.23
CA ALA A 48 2.23 7.91 21.11
C ALA A 48 3.07 9.19 21.29
N VAL A 49 2.43 10.25 21.76
CA VAL A 49 3.15 11.45 22.21
C VAL A 49 4.01 11.10 23.43
N GLY A 50 5.21 11.64 23.49
CA GLY A 50 6.13 11.46 24.59
C GLY A 50 5.53 11.92 25.93
N ARG A 51 6.07 11.43 27.04
CA ARG A 51 5.58 11.78 28.40
C ARG A 51 5.74 13.26 28.72
N ASP A 52 6.70 13.92 28.09
CA ASP A 52 6.96 15.35 28.19
C ASP A 52 6.01 16.20 27.32
N GLY A 53 5.05 15.57 26.63
CA GLY A 53 4.17 16.23 25.67
C GLY A 53 4.86 16.64 24.37
N ARG A 54 6.14 16.30 24.19
CA ARG A 54 6.93 16.69 23.02
C ARG A 54 7.27 15.49 22.17
N GLY A 55 7.06 15.65 20.86
CA GLY A 55 7.42 14.67 19.86
C GLY A 55 6.63 13.37 19.93
N THR A 56 6.82 12.55 18.92
CA THR A 56 6.26 11.20 18.82
C THR A 56 7.30 10.19 19.26
N VAL A 57 6.88 9.15 19.98
CA VAL A 57 7.73 8.04 20.40
C VAL A 57 7.13 6.70 20.00
N LEU A 58 8.00 5.77 19.63
CA LEU A 58 7.61 4.38 19.42
C LEU A 58 7.29 3.73 20.76
N ARG A 59 6.11 3.13 20.90
CA ARG A 59 5.63 2.44 22.12
C ARG A 59 5.52 0.95 21.95
N HIS A 60 5.31 0.52 20.72
CA HIS A 60 5.17 -0.90 20.42
C HIS A 60 5.86 -1.22 19.11
N LEU A 61 6.64 -2.29 19.11
CA LEU A 61 7.29 -2.86 17.96
C LEU A 61 7.21 -4.38 18.06
N ASP A 62 6.42 -5.00 17.19
CA ASP A 62 6.42 -6.45 16.96
C ASP A 62 6.74 -6.66 15.47
N GLN A 63 7.73 -7.49 15.17
CA GLN A 63 8.12 -7.71 13.78
C GLN A 63 8.64 -9.13 13.57
N GLN A 64 8.22 -9.72 12.47
CA GLN A 64 8.58 -11.07 12.04
C GLN A 64 9.18 -11.03 10.62
N ALA A 65 10.30 -11.71 10.45
CA ALA A 65 10.93 -11.85 9.13
C ALA A 65 9.94 -12.41 8.09
N PRO A 66 10.03 -11.97 6.81
CA PRO A 66 11.10 -11.11 6.29
C PRO A 66 10.91 -9.60 6.51
N LEU A 67 9.78 -9.16 7.10
CA LEU A 67 9.59 -7.74 7.37
C LEU A 67 10.42 -7.26 8.56
N ARG A 68 11.05 -6.09 8.39
CA ARG A 68 11.74 -5.32 9.42
C ARG A 68 11.38 -3.85 9.28
N VAL A 69 11.35 -3.16 10.42
CA VAL A 69 11.24 -1.70 10.46
C VAL A 69 12.39 -1.18 11.29
N LEU A 70 13.16 -0.30 10.71
CA LEU A 70 14.27 0.39 11.36
C LEU A 70 13.89 1.84 11.59
N PHE A 71 14.40 2.43 12.65
CA PHE A 71 14.13 3.80 13.02
C PHE A 71 15.47 4.55 13.04
N PRO A 72 15.86 5.21 11.93
CA PRO A 72 17.03 6.08 11.93
C PRO A 72 16.80 7.26 12.88
N ASP A 73 17.89 7.80 13.42
CA ASP A 73 17.84 8.98 14.27
C ASP A 73 17.30 10.17 13.46
N PRO A 74 16.19 10.81 13.88
CA PRO A 74 15.63 11.95 13.18
C PRO A 74 16.49 13.20 13.40
N GLU A 75 16.48 14.12 12.44
CA GLU A 75 16.98 15.47 12.68
C GLU A 75 16.05 16.22 13.65
N PRO A 76 16.57 17.22 14.38
CA PRO A 76 15.76 17.99 15.31
C PRO A 76 14.55 18.65 14.61
N GLY A 77 13.34 18.27 15.03
CA GLY A 77 12.09 18.79 14.48
C GLY A 77 11.41 17.89 13.44
N ASP A 78 12.10 16.88 12.93
CA ASP A 78 11.52 15.92 12.01
C ASP A 78 10.57 14.95 12.70
N PRO A 79 9.55 14.43 11.97
CA PRO A 79 8.75 13.33 12.46
C PRO A 79 9.61 12.06 12.59
N ILE A 80 9.20 11.15 13.46
CA ILE A 80 9.83 9.83 13.53
C ILE A 80 9.68 9.11 12.19
N LEU A 81 10.79 8.65 11.63
CA LEU A 81 10.83 7.89 10.40
C LEU A 81 10.94 6.39 10.70
N GLY A 82 10.00 5.59 10.16
CA GLY A 82 10.11 4.15 10.12
C GLY A 82 10.47 3.68 8.71
N ALA A 83 11.67 3.11 8.55
CA ALA A 83 12.14 2.53 7.29
C ALA A 83 11.75 1.04 7.24
N ILE A 84 10.80 0.70 6.37
CA ILE A 84 10.29 -0.66 6.17
C ILE A 84 11.22 -1.39 5.20
N LEU A 85 11.60 -2.61 5.56
CA LEU A 85 12.44 -3.49 4.74
C LEU A 85 11.81 -4.86 4.58
N ASN A 86 11.81 -5.37 3.37
CA ASN A 86 11.60 -6.79 3.08
C ASN A 86 12.96 -7.47 2.85
N CYS A 87 13.44 -8.21 3.85
CA CYS A 87 14.74 -8.87 3.81
C CYS A 87 14.79 -10.11 2.88
N ALA A 88 13.65 -10.53 2.31
CA ALA A 88 13.62 -11.61 1.31
C ALA A 88 14.00 -11.14 -0.10
N GLY A 89 14.20 -9.83 -0.30
CA GLY A 89 14.60 -9.27 -1.60
C GLY A 89 13.49 -9.22 -2.65
N GLY A 90 12.25 -9.56 -2.28
CA GLY A 90 11.04 -9.54 -3.10
C GLY A 90 10.05 -10.61 -2.66
N LEU A 91 8.91 -10.70 -3.34
CA LEU A 91 7.78 -11.55 -3.02
C LEU A 91 7.55 -12.58 -4.11
N ALA A 92 7.44 -13.85 -3.73
CA ALA A 92 7.07 -14.94 -4.60
C ALA A 92 5.59 -15.32 -4.42
N GLY A 93 5.02 -16.01 -5.41
CA GLY A 93 3.63 -16.46 -5.32
C GLY A 93 3.38 -17.31 -4.09
N GLY A 94 2.40 -16.95 -3.27
CA GLY A 94 2.07 -17.57 -1.99
C GLY A 94 2.68 -16.89 -0.76
N ASP A 95 3.59 -15.92 -0.92
CA ASP A 95 4.08 -15.11 0.19
C ASP A 95 2.98 -14.19 0.73
N ALA A 96 3.04 -13.90 2.03
CA ALA A 96 2.10 -13.03 2.72
C ALA A 96 2.81 -12.02 3.61
N LEU A 97 2.42 -10.76 3.52
CA LEU A 97 2.88 -9.69 4.39
C LEU A 97 1.70 -9.04 5.12
N ASP A 98 1.84 -8.92 6.44
CA ASP A 98 0.92 -8.21 7.31
C ASP A 98 1.59 -6.98 7.92
N GLN A 99 1.06 -5.80 7.62
CA GLN A 99 1.61 -4.52 8.02
C GLN A 99 0.56 -3.77 8.84
N ALA A 100 0.90 -3.35 10.05
CA ALA A 100 -0.02 -2.59 10.88
C ALA A 100 0.69 -1.45 11.61
N ALA A 101 0.08 -0.26 11.58
CA ALA A 101 0.54 0.88 12.36
C ALA A 101 -0.64 1.57 13.06
N ARG A 102 -0.48 1.84 14.34
CA ARG A 102 -1.42 2.60 15.15
C ARG A 102 -0.75 3.87 15.67
N LEU A 103 -1.32 4.99 15.33
CA LEU A 103 -0.88 6.30 15.74
C LEU A 103 -1.82 6.83 16.84
N GLY A 104 -1.29 7.08 18.03
CA GLY A 104 -2.04 7.75 19.09
C GLY A 104 -2.39 9.20 18.73
N PRO A 105 -3.30 9.85 19.48
CA PRO A 105 -3.68 11.23 19.21
C PRO A 105 -2.47 12.18 19.17
N GLY A 106 -2.47 13.11 18.20
CA GLY A 106 -1.46 14.14 18.06
C GLY A 106 -0.06 13.67 17.65
N THR A 107 0.13 12.40 17.29
CA THR A 107 1.42 11.87 16.83
C THR A 107 1.71 12.24 15.38
N ARG A 108 2.99 12.30 15.02
CA ARG A 108 3.47 12.56 13.65
C ARG A 108 4.49 11.50 13.28
N VAL A 109 4.25 10.76 12.20
CA VAL A 109 5.06 9.61 11.77
C VAL A 109 5.18 9.61 10.25
N THR A 110 6.37 9.31 9.76
CA THR A 110 6.62 8.96 8.36
C THR A 110 6.98 7.48 8.30
N LEU A 111 6.27 6.71 7.46
CA LEU A 111 6.58 5.32 7.16
C LEU A 111 6.91 5.20 5.67
N SER A 112 8.12 4.80 5.37
CA SER A 112 8.62 4.62 4.01
C SER A 112 9.31 3.27 3.88
N SER A 113 9.51 2.76 2.67
CA SER A 113 10.35 1.59 2.46
C SER A 113 11.74 1.97 1.98
N ALA A 114 12.74 1.18 2.37
CA ALA A 114 14.13 1.46 2.02
C ALA A 114 14.47 1.12 0.55
N ALA A 115 13.62 0.31 -0.10
CA ALA A 115 13.80 -0.13 -1.49
C ALA A 115 12.45 -0.49 -2.12
N ALA A 116 12.44 -0.56 -3.46
CA ALA A 116 11.32 -1.07 -4.24
C ALA A 116 10.93 -2.50 -3.83
N GLU A 117 9.62 -2.77 -3.76
CA GLU A 117 9.10 -4.12 -3.55
C GLU A 117 8.94 -4.84 -4.90
N LYS A 118 9.60 -5.98 -5.05
CA LYS A 118 9.55 -6.78 -6.27
C LYS A 118 8.57 -7.93 -6.10
N VAL A 119 7.61 -8.03 -6.98
CA VAL A 119 6.66 -9.15 -7.02
C VAL A 119 7.00 -10.03 -8.19
N TYR A 120 7.56 -11.19 -7.89
CA TYR A 120 8.01 -12.14 -8.90
C TYR A 120 6.83 -12.86 -9.55
N ARG A 121 7.07 -13.46 -10.71
CA ARG A 121 6.10 -14.34 -11.37
C ARG A 121 5.61 -15.42 -10.41
N SER A 122 4.33 -15.76 -10.49
CA SER A 122 3.76 -16.88 -9.74
C SER A 122 3.47 -18.08 -10.62
N LEU A 123 3.60 -19.27 -10.05
CA LEU A 123 3.22 -20.54 -10.66
C LEU A 123 1.80 -20.96 -10.28
N GLY A 124 1.02 -20.08 -9.63
CA GLY A 124 -0.36 -20.35 -9.23
C GLY A 124 -0.85 -19.50 -8.05
N PRO A 125 -0.24 -19.62 -6.84
CA PRO A 125 -0.70 -18.87 -5.66
C PRO A 125 -0.49 -17.37 -5.81
N GLU A 126 -1.37 -16.57 -5.21
CA GLU A 126 -1.21 -15.12 -5.13
C GLU A 126 -0.26 -14.74 -4.01
N THR A 127 0.53 -13.70 -4.24
CA THR A 127 1.22 -12.94 -3.21
C THR A 127 0.21 -12.01 -2.54
N ARG A 128 0.22 -11.91 -1.22
CA ARG A 128 -0.75 -11.10 -0.46
C ARG A 128 -0.05 -10.09 0.43
N VAL A 129 -0.50 -8.84 0.36
CA VAL A 129 -0.05 -7.77 1.26
C VAL A 129 -1.28 -7.13 1.90
N ALA A 130 -1.36 -7.17 3.22
CA ALA A 130 -2.40 -6.51 3.99
C ALA A 130 -1.81 -5.38 4.82
N THR A 131 -2.29 -4.15 4.63
CA THR A 131 -1.85 -2.96 5.36
C THR A 131 -3.03 -2.39 6.14
N ARG A 132 -2.82 -2.14 7.43
CA ARG A 132 -3.82 -1.54 8.34
C ARG A 132 -3.22 -0.36 9.07
N LEU A 133 -3.76 0.82 8.84
CA LEU A 133 -3.30 2.08 9.40
C LEU A 133 -4.43 2.69 10.24
N ALA A 134 -4.22 2.91 11.53
CA ALA A 134 -5.19 3.53 12.41
C ALA A 134 -4.61 4.82 13.01
N LEU A 135 -5.24 5.95 12.69
CA LEU A 135 -4.81 7.28 13.09
C LEU A 135 -5.75 7.84 14.16
N GLY A 136 -5.20 8.15 15.33
CA GLY A 136 -5.93 8.85 16.40
C GLY A 136 -6.24 10.31 16.05
N ALA A 137 -7.02 10.97 16.88
CA ALA A 137 -7.41 12.35 16.67
C ALA A 137 -6.17 13.27 16.48
N GLY A 138 -6.17 14.09 15.44
CA GLY A 138 -5.07 15.00 15.11
C GLY A 138 -3.74 14.32 14.78
N ALA A 139 -3.71 13.00 14.61
CA ALA A 139 -2.50 12.30 14.18
C ALA A 139 -2.18 12.58 12.72
N VAL A 140 -0.88 12.61 12.39
CA VAL A 140 -0.38 12.81 11.02
C VAL A 140 0.46 11.60 10.63
N LEU A 141 0.11 10.95 9.52
CA LEU A 141 0.86 9.87 8.90
C LEU A 141 1.22 10.22 7.48
N GLU A 142 2.50 10.10 7.15
CA GLU A 142 2.99 9.98 5.79
C GLU A 142 3.30 8.52 5.51
N TRP A 143 2.52 7.90 4.61
CA TRP A 143 2.69 6.54 4.10
C TRP A 143 3.23 6.62 2.68
N ILE A 144 4.54 6.53 2.53
CA ILE A 144 5.24 6.78 1.27
C ILE A 144 6.23 5.64 0.93
N PRO A 145 5.75 4.40 0.76
CA PRO A 145 6.61 3.30 0.34
C PRO A 145 7.22 3.59 -1.04
N GLN A 146 8.36 2.95 -1.32
CA GLN A 146 8.94 2.91 -2.66
C GLN A 146 8.03 2.10 -3.59
N GLU A 147 8.31 2.13 -4.87
CA GLU A 147 7.49 1.49 -5.90
C GLU A 147 7.36 -0.03 -5.72
N THR A 148 6.23 -0.56 -6.15
CA THR A 148 5.98 -2.00 -6.29
C THR A 148 6.14 -2.39 -7.75
N ILE A 149 7.15 -3.21 -8.05
CA ILE A 149 7.48 -3.66 -9.41
C ILE A 149 6.85 -5.04 -9.65
N LEU A 150 5.88 -5.10 -10.53
CA LEU A 150 5.14 -6.30 -10.89
C LEU A 150 5.78 -6.98 -12.10
N PHE A 151 6.47 -8.12 -11.91
CA PHE A 151 7.09 -8.87 -12.99
C PHE A 151 6.04 -9.55 -13.87
N ASP A 152 6.38 -9.91 -15.11
CA ASP A 152 5.44 -10.66 -15.96
C ASP A 152 4.98 -11.96 -15.28
N ALA A 153 3.70 -12.26 -15.37
CA ALA A 153 3.00 -13.35 -14.69
C ALA A 153 2.99 -13.24 -13.14
N ALA A 154 3.22 -12.06 -12.55
CA ALA A 154 2.96 -11.83 -11.14
C ALA A 154 1.47 -12.03 -10.82
N ARG A 155 1.19 -12.58 -9.63
CA ARG A 155 -0.17 -12.65 -9.05
C ARG A 155 -0.14 -11.95 -7.71
N PHE A 156 -0.68 -10.74 -7.67
CA PHE A 156 -0.54 -9.82 -6.55
C PHE A 156 -1.90 -9.33 -6.05
N CYS A 157 -2.14 -9.48 -4.74
CA CYS A 157 -3.30 -8.96 -4.05
C CYS A 157 -2.85 -8.07 -2.90
N ARG A 158 -3.11 -6.77 -2.99
CA ARG A 158 -2.87 -5.81 -1.90
C ARG A 158 -4.20 -5.25 -1.39
N SER A 159 -4.29 -5.07 -0.09
CA SER A 159 -5.41 -4.39 0.55
C SER A 159 -4.91 -3.45 1.61
N THR A 160 -5.18 -2.16 1.46
CA THR A 160 -4.85 -1.11 2.41
C THR A 160 -6.14 -0.59 3.05
N THR A 161 -6.22 -0.69 4.38
CA THR A 161 -7.34 -0.18 5.16
C THR A 161 -6.83 0.90 6.11
N VAL A 162 -7.50 2.05 6.09
CA VAL A 162 -7.16 3.19 6.95
C VAL A 162 -8.37 3.58 7.78
N GLU A 163 -8.17 3.78 9.07
CA GLU A 163 -9.12 4.36 10.00
C GLU A 163 -8.62 5.75 10.42
N LEU A 164 -9.44 6.78 10.17
CA LEU A 164 -9.08 8.17 10.46
C LEU A 164 -9.86 8.67 11.69
N GLY A 165 -9.12 9.06 12.72
CA GLY A 165 -9.65 9.84 13.84
C GLY A 165 -10.05 11.26 13.42
N GLU A 166 -10.70 11.97 14.33
CA GLU A 166 -11.09 13.37 14.12
C GLU A 166 -9.85 14.23 13.79
N ALA A 167 -9.95 15.06 12.76
CA ALA A 167 -8.88 15.93 12.29
C ALA A 167 -7.52 15.22 12.02
N ALA A 168 -7.52 13.90 11.85
CA ALA A 168 -6.33 13.18 11.45
C ALA A 168 -5.94 13.51 9.99
N THR A 169 -4.65 13.44 9.71
CA THR A 169 -4.10 13.67 8.37
C THR A 169 -3.35 12.43 7.89
N LEU A 170 -3.73 11.93 6.71
CA LEU A 170 -2.98 10.92 5.97
C LEU A 170 -2.51 11.52 4.65
N LEU A 171 -1.20 11.50 4.43
CA LEU A 171 -0.59 11.62 3.11
C LEU A 171 -0.11 10.23 2.70
N ALA A 172 -0.67 9.67 1.64
CA ALA A 172 -0.20 8.41 1.07
C ALA A 172 0.24 8.61 -0.37
N ALA A 173 1.37 7.99 -0.74
CA ALA A 173 1.86 7.95 -2.10
C ALA A 173 2.31 6.54 -2.43
N GLU A 174 1.82 5.98 -3.52
CA GLU A 174 2.16 4.64 -3.99
C GLU A 174 2.39 4.63 -5.49
N THR A 175 3.36 3.84 -5.91
CA THR A 175 3.67 3.63 -7.34
C THR A 175 3.63 2.14 -7.67
N LEU A 176 2.88 1.78 -8.72
CA LEU A 176 2.90 0.46 -9.34
C LEU A 176 3.64 0.54 -10.67
N VAL A 177 4.62 -0.34 -10.86
CA VAL A 177 5.38 -0.46 -12.12
C VAL A 177 5.02 -1.79 -12.79
N PHE A 178 4.57 -1.73 -14.06
CA PHE A 178 4.03 -2.85 -14.81
C PHE A 178 5.11 -3.55 -15.65
N GLY A 179 5.98 -4.30 -14.99
CA GLY A 179 7.13 -4.98 -15.59
C GLY A 179 8.47 -4.37 -15.15
N ARG A 180 9.54 -4.94 -15.67
CA ARG A 180 10.90 -4.43 -15.48
C ARG A 180 11.32 -3.62 -16.71
N ALA A 181 10.82 -2.39 -16.85
CA ALA A 181 11.06 -1.53 -18.01
C ALA A 181 12.56 -1.44 -18.36
N ALA A 182 13.44 -1.28 -17.37
CA ALA A 182 14.90 -1.25 -17.57
C ALA A 182 15.48 -2.57 -18.15
N ARG A 183 14.68 -3.64 -18.22
CA ARG A 183 15.05 -4.92 -18.84
C ARG A 183 14.21 -5.26 -20.06
N GLY A 184 13.40 -4.33 -20.54
CA GLY A 184 12.47 -4.53 -21.66
C GLY A 184 11.33 -5.53 -21.34
N GLU A 185 11.05 -5.80 -20.07
CA GLU A 185 9.95 -6.66 -19.66
C GLU A 185 8.73 -5.83 -19.30
N ARG A 186 7.57 -6.21 -19.85
CA ARG A 186 6.24 -5.67 -19.49
C ARG A 186 5.42 -6.73 -18.77
N LEU A 187 4.50 -6.29 -17.92
CA LEU A 187 3.48 -7.15 -17.32
C LEU A 187 2.42 -7.47 -18.39
N ARG A 188 2.44 -8.66 -18.93
CA ARG A 188 1.52 -9.11 -20.01
C ARG A 188 0.38 -9.94 -19.50
N ARG A 189 0.64 -10.73 -18.48
CA ARG A 189 -0.30 -11.69 -17.89
C ARG A 189 -0.08 -11.79 -16.40
N GLY A 190 -1.02 -12.40 -15.70
CA GLY A 190 -0.98 -12.56 -14.26
C GLY A 190 -2.29 -12.14 -13.61
N PHE A 191 -2.22 -11.60 -12.43
CA PHE A 191 -3.35 -11.04 -11.72
C PHE A 191 -2.87 -9.94 -10.76
N VAL A 192 -3.50 -8.78 -10.81
CA VAL A 192 -3.23 -7.67 -9.89
C VAL A 192 -4.54 -7.21 -9.30
N LEU A 193 -4.62 -7.16 -7.99
CA LEU A 193 -5.74 -6.57 -7.26
C LEU A 193 -5.18 -5.69 -6.16
N ASP A 194 -5.35 -4.38 -6.30
CA ASP A 194 -4.91 -3.39 -5.34
C ASP A 194 -6.10 -2.59 -4.84
N ARG A 195 -6.39 -2.65 -3.55
CA ARG A 195 -7.61 -2.06 -2.95
C ARG A 195 -7.30 -1.17 -1.78
N TRP A 196 -8.02 -0.05 -1.72
CA TRP A 196 -8.02 0.89 -0.63
C TRP A 196 -9.40 1.04 -0.01
N HIS A 197 -9.44 1.08 1.32
CA HIS A 197 -10.60 1.44 2.10
C HIS A 197 -10.23 2.48 3.14
N LEU A 198 -10.83 3.65 3.04
CA LEU A 198 -10.67 4.73 4.01
C LEU A 198 -11.97 4.84 4.81
N ARG A 199 -11.87 4.78 6.13
CA ARG A 199 -12.99 4.84 7.06
C ARG A 199 -12.77 5.94 8.10
N ASP A 200 -13.85 6.46 8.66
CA ASP A 200 -13.77 7.29 9.85
C ASP A 200 -13.67 6.45 11.14
N ALA A 201 -13.53 7.12 12.28
CA ALA A 201 -13.42 6.48 13.58
C ALA A 201 -14.68 5.69 14.00
N ALA A 202 -15.83 5.96 13.40
CA ALA A 202 -17.08 5.22 13.60
C ALA A 202 -17.18 3.99 12.67
N GLY A 203 -16.20 3.79 11.77
CA GLY A 203 -16.18 2.72 10.80
C GLY A 203 -16.93 3.00 9.51
N ALA A 204 -17.52 4.20 9.34
CA ALA A 204 -18.22 4.56 8.11
C ALA A 204 -17.22 4.71 6.95
N LEU A 205 -17.58 4.18 5.77
CA LEU A 205 -16.74 4.24 4.59
C LEU A 205 -16.70 5.67 4.05
N LEU A 206 -15.51 6.26 4.06
CA LEU A 206 -15.24 7.57 3.49
C LEU A 206 -14.90 7.49 2.01
N TRP A 207 -14.12 6.49 1.63
CA TRP A 207 -13.68 6.28 0.25
C TRP A 207 -13.21 4.85 0.05
N ALA A 208 -13.45 4.33 -1.14
CA ALA A 208 -12.90 3.07 -1.58
C ALA A 208 -12.42 3.17 -3.03
N ASP A 209 -11.39 2.43 -3.34
CA ASP A 209 -10.82 2.33 -4.67
C ASP A 209 -10.26 0.94 -4.92
N ALA A 210 -10.24 0.54 -6.19
CA ALA A 210 -9.65 -0.73 -6.58
C ALA A 210 -9.10 -0.65 -7.99
N LEU A 211 -7.88 -1.17 -8.17
CA LEU A 211 -7.30 -1.51 -9.44
C LEU A 211 -7.34 -3.03 -9.58
N GLU A 212 -7.99 -3.54 -10.62
CA GLU A 212 -7.95 -4.96 -10.97
C GLU A 212 -7.45 -5.13 -12.40
N LEU A 213 -6.40 -5.92 -12.57
CA LEU A 213 -5.88 -6.34 -13.87
C LEU A 213 -5.84 -7.87 -13.91
N GLY A 214 -6.44 -8.46 -14.94
CA GLY A 214 -6.47 -9.91 -15.14
C GLY A 214 -6.74 -10.25 -16.60
N GLY A 215 -6.63 -11.53 -16.96
CA GLY A 215 -6.77 -11.96 -18.35
C GLY A 215 -5.66 -11.44 -19.25
N ASP A 216 -6.00 -10.72 -20.30
CA ASP A 216 -5.06 -10.05 -21.20
C ASP A 216 -4.69 -8.67 -20.62
N ILE A 217 -3.68 -8.66 -19.74
CA ILE A 217 -3.22 -7.45 -19.08
C ILE A 217 -2.53 -6.52 -20.08
N GLU A 218 -1.82 -7.06 -21.08
CA GLU A 218 -1.15 -6.24 -22.10
C GLU A 218 -2.15 -5.40 -22.88
N ALA A 219 -3.25 -6.00 -23.33
CA ALA A 219 -4.32 -5.27 -24.00
C ALA A 219 -4.98 -4.22 -23.11
N ALA A 220 -5.14 -4.49 -21.79
CA ALA A 220 -5.68 -3.53 -20.85
C ALA A 220 -4.72 -2.34 -20.61
N LEU A 221 -3.42 -2.59 -20.55
CA LEU A 221 -2.39 -1.56 -20.40
C LEU A 221 -2.23 -0.71 -21.67
N ASP A 222 -2.46 -1.28 -22.86
CA ASP A 222 -2.35 -0.58 -24.13
C ASP A 222 -3.64 0.18 -24.52
N ALA A 223 -4.75 -0.06 -23.79
CA ALA A 223 -6.02 0.58 -24.11
C ALA A 223 -5.95 2.12 -23.97
N PRO A 224 -6.33 2.89 -25.01
CA PRO A 224 -6.17 4.35 -25.01
C PRO A 224 -6.92 5.09 -23.91
N PHE A 225 -8.05 4.54 -23.44
CA PHE A 225 -8.84 5.08 -22.33
C PHE A 225 -8.60 4.35 -20.99
N GLY A 226 -7.59 3.47 -20.96
CA GLY A 226 -7.09 2.78 -19.79
C GLY A 226 -5.76 3.38 -19.33
N PHE A 227 -4.69 2.68 -19.66
CA PHE A 227 -3.33 3.09 -19.29
C PHE A 227 -2.54 3.73 -20.45
N ASP A 228 -3.05 3.69 -21.67
CA ASP A 228 -2.42 4.28 -22.87
C ASP A 228 -0.94 3.87 -23.05
N GLY A 229 -0.63 2.61 -22.78
CA GLY A 229 0.72 2.08 -22.87
C GLY A 229 1.65 2.46 -21.71
N ALA A 230 1.15 3.09 -20.65
CA ALA A 230 1.97 3.49 -19.50
C ALA A 230 2.64 2.28 -18.82
N GLU A 231 3.88 2.50 -18.39
CA GLU A 231 4.68 1.52 -17.65
C GLU A 231 4.45 1.58 -16.14
N ALA A 232 3.90 2.69 -15.64
CA ALA A 232 3.65 2.90 -14.22
C ALA A 232 2.41 3.75 -13.95
N LEU A 233 1.84 3.52 -12.76
CA LEU A 233 0.77 4.29 -12.15
C LEU A 233 1.25 4.82 -10.80
N GLY A 234 1.33 6.16 -10.68
CA GLY A 234 1.51 6.83 -9.40
C GLY A 234 0.18 7.30 -8.84
N THR A 235 -0.04 7.11 -7.56
CA THR A 235 -1.22 7.56 -6.83
C THR A 235 -0.81 8.33 -5.59
N VAL A 236 -1.33 9.54 -5.41
CA VAL A 236 -1.22 10.32 -4.18
C VAL A 236 -2.61 10.55 -3.60
N LEU A 237 -2.76 10.25 -2.33
CA LEU A 237 -3.96 10.44 -1.55
C LEU A 237 -3.65 11.34 -0.35
N LEU A 238 -4.35 12.47 -0.24
CA LEU A 238 -4.33 13.31 0.95
C LEU A 238 -5.73 13.32 1.58
N ALA A 239 -5.84 12.73 2.78
CA ALA A 239 -7.03 12.85 3.60
C ALA A 239 -6.70 13.80 4.77
N ALA A 240 -7.28 14.99 4.75
CA ALA A 240 -7.04 16.05 5.73
C ALA A 240 -8.20 17.05 5.71
N PRO A 241 -8.50 17.75 6.81
CA PRO A 241 -9.55 18.79 6.80
C PRO A 241 -9.35 19.84 5.71
N GLU A 242 -8.09 20.24 5.45
CA GLU A 242 -7.71 21.26 4.48
C GLU A 242 -7.30 20.71 3.09
N ALA A 243 -7.57 19.45 2.77
CA ALA A 243 -7.14 18.83 1.50
C ALA A 243 -7.58 19.66 0.27
N GLY A 244 -8.77 20.29 0.32
CA GLY A 244 -9.26 21.13 -0.76
C GLY A 244 -8.36 22.32 -1.09
N ALA A 245 -7.73 22.92 -0.09
CA ALA A 245 -6.82 24.05 -0.30
C ALA A 245 -5.52 23.64 -1.03
N ARG A 246 -5.19 22.37 -1.05
CA ARG A 246 -3.98 21.85 -1.71
C ARG A 246 -4.18 21.55 -3.21
N LEU A 247 -5.42 21.47 -3.69
CA LEU A 247 -5.70 21.08 -5.07
C LEU A 247 -5.08 22.01 -6.10
N ALA A 248 -5.24 23.33 -5.91
CA ALA A 248 -4.70 24.33 -6.83
C ALA A 248 -3.16 24.28 -6.87
N MET A 249 -2.53 24.15 -5.71
CA MET A 249 -1.08 24.01 -5.60
C MET A 249 -0.59 22.74 -6.31
N LEU A 250 -1.25 21.59 -6.09
CA LEU A 250 -0.85 20.34 -6.72
C LEU A 250 -0.99 20.40 -8.25
N ARG A 251 -2.05 21.01 -8.77
CA ARG A 251 -2.26 21.20 -10.21
C ARG A 251 -1.26 22.15 -10.87
N ALA A 252 -0.66 23.04 -10.08
CA ALA A 252 0.36 23.97 -10.56
C ALA A 252 1.78 23.38 -10.57
N LEU A 253 1.99 22.23 -9.91
CA LEU A 253 3.29 21.55 -9.95
C LEU A 253 3.57 21.02 -11.37
N PRO A 254 4.82 21.10 -11.83
CA PRO A 254 5.22 20.44 -13.07
C PRO A 254 4.95 18.93 -12.93
N ALA A 255 4.08 18.40 -13.79
CA ALA A 255 3.80 16.97 -13.79
C ALA A 255 4.83 16.26 -14.69
N PRO A 256 5.55 15.25 -14.18
CA PRO A 256 6.53 14.51 -14.98
C PRO A 256 5.86 13.57 -15.99
N ALA A 257 4.56 13.29 -15.81
CA ALA A 257 3.76 12.42 -16.66
C ALA A 257 2.32 12.93 -16.75
N PRO A 258 1.52 12.50 -17.74
CA PRO A 258 0.08 12.78 -17.80
C PRO A 258 -0.62 12.36 -16.52
N GLY A 259 -1.45 13.23 -15.97
CA GLY A 259 -2.13 12.95 -14.71
C GLY A 259 -3.24 13.94 -14.40
N ALA A 260 -3.98 13.64 -13.36
CA ALA A 260 -5.08 14.46 -12.89
C ALA A 260 -5.18 14.46 -11.37
N ALA A 261 -5.65 15.58 -10.80
CA ALA A 261 -5.96 15.70 -9.40
C ALA A 261 -7.40 16.18 -9.21
N THR A 262 -8.10 15.59 -8.24
CA THR A 262 -9.51 15.84 -7.94
C THR A 262 -9.78 15.77 -6.45
N LEU A 263 -10.96 16.27 -6.06
CA LEU A 263 -11.53 16.13 -4.72
C LEU A 263 -12.75 15.19 -4.81
N PRO A 264 -12.59 13.88 -4.60
CA PRO A 264 -13.70 12.94 -4.63
C PRO A 264 -14.78 13.29 -3.59
N ARG A 265 -14.38 13.94 -2.50
CA ARG A 265 -15.24 14.47 -1.44
C ARG A 265 -14.52 15.58 -0.65
N PRO A 266 -15.22 16.38 0.16
CA PRO A 266 -14.58 17.29 1.10
C PRO A 266 -13.59 16.56 2.01
N GLY A 267 -12.41 17.14 2.21
CA GLY A 267 -11.34 16.55 3.04
C GLY A 267 -10.56 15.43 2.38
N LEU A 268 -10.81 15.12 1.10
CA LEU A 268 -10.07 14.08 0.38
C LEU A 268 -9.60 14.59 -0.98
N LEU A 269 -8.29 14.56 -1.21
CA LEU A 269 -7.67 14.87 -2.49
C LEU A 269 -7.03 13.60 -3.03
N LEU A 270 -7.30 13.29 -4.29
CA LEU A 270 -6.70 12.18 -5.04
C LEU A 270 -6.01 12.73 -6.28
N ALA A 271 -4.78 12.28 -6.51
CA ALA A 271 -4.07 12.53 -7.76
C ALA A 271 -3.48 11.24 -8.30
N ARG A 272 -3.46 11.12 -9.63
CA ARG A 272 -2.88 9.98 -10.36
C ARG A 272 -2.11 10.44 -11.56
N TRP A 273 -1.03 9.73 -11.85
CA TRP A 273 -0.19 9.91 -13.03
C TRP A 273 0.06 8.57 -13.70
N LEU A 274 0.06 8.57 -15.02
CA LEU A 274 0.38 7.45 -15.88
C LEU A 274 1.56 7.83 -16.77
N GLY A 275 2.58 6.99 -16.84
CA GLY A 275 3.74 7.33 -17.66
C GLY A 275 4.82 6.26 -17.65
N PRO A 276 6.01 6.59 -18.17
CA PRO A 276 7.16 5.71 -18.09
C PRO A 276 7.57 5.51 -16.62
N ALA A 277 8.13 4.36 -16.30
CA ALA A 277 8.54 4.00 -14.94
C ALA A 277 9.56 4.97 -14.32
N SER A 278 10.28 5.74 -15.14
CA SER A 278 11.24 6.75 -14.70
C SER A 278 10.62 8.11 -14.35
N ALA A 279 9.33 8.30 -14.61
CA ALA A 279 8.66 9.60 -14.49
C ALA A 279 7.52 9.62 -13.45
N VAL A 280 7.16 8.47 -12.89
CA VAL A 280 6.03 8.31 -11.95
C VAL A 280 6.49 8.01 -10.54
#